data_45f8a9dfac8d9f644a4cc154cd0b44c5
#
_entry.id   45f8a9dfac8d9f644a4cc154cd0b44c5
#
_cell.length_a   1.000
_cell.length_b   1.000
_cell.length_c   1.000
_cell.angle_alpha   90.00
_cell.angle_beta   90.00
_cell.angle_gamma   90.00
#
_symmetry.space_group_name_H-M   'P 1'
#
loop_
_entity.id
_entity.type
_entity.pdbx_description
1 polymer ?
#
loop_
_entity_poly.entity_id
_entity_poly.type
_entity_poly.pdbx_seq_one_letter_code
_entity_poly.pdbx_strand_id
1 'polypeptide(L)'
;HNETEISRVAMVGPHGDLIESFNPNGGPDNPVYAVSFQTDGKVLVGGSFYKFSEMIRPGIVRLNPNGTIDPTINFGSGFNGTVQRIHEQNGESIHVGGGFSIYNGNESLNYIEIYGGITEGMGKLEFMDSVYSVPEGGTNAVVRLIRRGGLNDSVTTRIATQISLEDTPAVPVIDYTPIDQEVLFSEGEAVKEIMVLLIDDKEVEGNESIGLRLSD
;
A
#
# COMPACT_ATOMS: atom_id res chain seq x y z
N HIS A 1 22.37 -8.80 -28.17
CA HIS A 1 21.66 -7.98 -27.19
C HIS A 1 20.84 -8.94 -26.32
N ASN A 2 21.21 -9.04 -25.04
CA ASN A 2 20.33 -9.71 -24.05
C ASN A 2 19.11 -8.81 -23.88
N GLU A 3 17.95 -9.25 -24.36
CA GLU A 3 16.65 -8.64 -24.08
C GLU A 3 16.25 -9.05 -22.65
N THR A 4 16.87 -8.44 -21.65
CA THR A 4 16.40 -8.57 -20.28
C THR A 4 15.25 -7.58 -20.10
N GLU A 5 14.04 -8.07 -19.86
CA GLU A 5 12.92 -7.20 -19.51
C GLU A 5 13.24 -6.44 -18.22
N ILE A 6 13.27 -5.12 -18.30
CA ILE A 6 13.52 -4.23 -17.16
C ILE A 6 12.19 -3.61 -16.73
N SER A 7 11.76 -3.93 -15.53
CA SER A 7 10.52 -3.41 -14.95
C SER A 7 10.70 -2.00 -14.39
N ARG A 8 10.98 -1.02 -15.26
CA ARG A 8 11.08 0.43 -14.97
C ARG A 8 12.17 0.85 -13.97
N VAL A 9 12.84 -0.07 -13.28
CA VAL A 9 13.95 0.20 -12.36
C VAL A 9 15.04 -0.83 -12.59
N ALA A 10 16.26 -0.36 -12.84
CA ALA A 10 17.44 -1.20 -12.99
C ALA A 10 18.66 -0.49 -12.44
N MET A 11 19.67 -1.24 -12.06
CA MET A 11 20.98 -0.72 -11.69
C MET A 11 22.01 -1.07 -12.78
N VAL A 12 22.81 -0.08 -13.14
CA VAL A 12 23.91 -0.28 -14.10
C VAL A 12 25.23 0.04 -13.44
N GLY A 13 26.26 -0.71 -13.83
CA GLY A 13 27.64 -0.50 -13.40
C GLY A 13 28.30 0.69 -14.13
N PRO A 14 29.54 1.04 -13.77
CA PRO A 14 30.27 2.18 -14.33
C PRO A 14 30.50 2.09 -15.85
N HIS A 15 30.44 0.90 -16.42
CA HIS A 15 30.63 0.64 -17.86
C HIS A 15 29.30 0.48 -18.60
N GLY A 16 28.15 0.70 -17.94
CA GLY A 16 26.82 0.57 -18.53
C GLY A 16 26.25 -0.86 -18.50
N ASP A 17 26.95 -1.81 -17.91
CA ASP A 17 26.51 -3.18 -17.78
C ASP A 17 25.40 -3.27 -16.73
N LEU A 18 24.36 -4.07 -17.03
CA LEU A 18 23.28 -4.34 -16.07
C LEU A 18 23.82 -5.10 -14.85
N ILE A 19 23.51 -4.62 -13.66
CA ILE A 19 23.81 -5.31 -12.40
C ILE A 19 22.66 -6.28 -12.10
N GLU A 20 22.83 -7.55 -12.51
CA GLU A 20 21.81 -8.59 -12.39
C GLU A 20 21.45 -8.93 -10.92
N SER A 21 22.36 -8.67 -9.98
CA SER A 21 22.12 -8.85 -8.55
C SER A 21 21.12 -7.82 -7.98
N PHE A 22 20.86 -6.71 -8.70
CA PHE A 22 19.80 -5.78 -8.36
C PHE A 22 18.52 -6.24 -9.05
N ASN A 23 17.69 -6.96 -8.32
CA ASN A 23 16.44 -7.51 -8.85
C ASN A 23 15.23 -7.09 -8.00
N PRO A 24 14.42 -6.13 -8.49
CA PRO A 24 13.21 -5.68 -7.81
C PRO A 24 12.01 -6.63 -7.90
N ASN A 25 12.17 -7.85 -8.44
CA ASN A 25 11.10 -8.88 -8.53
C ASN A 25 9.80 -8.37 -9.17
N GLY A 26 9.89 -7.74 -10.35
CA GLY A 26 8.73 -7.21 -11.08
C GLY A 26 8.66 -5.69 -11.09
N GLY A 27 9.07 -5.00 -10.01
CA GLY A 27 9.13 -3.54 -9.95
C GLY A 27 7.76 -2.83 -9.89
N PRO A 28 7.70 -1.53 -10.24
CA PRO A 28 6.49 -0.73 -10.13
C PRO A 28 5.51 -0.96 -11.29
N ASP A 29 4.20 -0.90 -11.02
CA ASP A 29 3.12 -1.02 -12.01
C ASP A 29 2.97 0.24 -12.89
N ASN A 30 3.45 1.41 -12.43
CA ASN A 30 3.37 2.70 -13.10
C ASN A 30 4.71 3.45 -13.08
N PRO A 31 4.85 4.60 -13.81
CA PRO A 31 6.11 5.33 -13.97
C PRO A 31 6.81 5.73 -12.67
N VAL A 32 8.15 5.65 -12.71
CA VAL A 32 9.07 6.20 -11.72
C VAL A 32 9.53 7.58 -12.16
N TYR A 33 9.55 8.55 -11.25
CA TYR A 33 9.99 9.93 -11.51
C TYR A 33 11.15 10.37 -10.62
N ALA A 34 11.37 9.68 -9.51
CA ALA A 34 12.44 10.02 -8.58
C ALA A 34 13.14 8.77 -8.05
N VAL A 35 14.48 8.88 -7.96
CA VAL A 35 15.34 7.89 -7.31
C VAL A 35 16.33 8.65 -6.44
N SER A 36 16.55 8.19 -5.21
CA SER A 36 17.55 8.72 -4.29
C SER A 36 18.30 7.59 -3.59
N PHE A 37 19.63 7.66 -3.61
CA PHE A 37 20.48 6.71 -2.90
C PHE A 37 20.69 7.17 -1.46
N GLN A 38 20.62 6.24 -0.52
CA GLN A 38 20.98 6.46 0.87
C GLN A 38 22.42 6.05 1.14
N THR A 39 23.01 6.57 2.20
CA THR A 39 24.40 6.33 2.58
C THR A 39 24.68 4.86 2.94
N ASP A 40 23.67 4.10 3.32
CA ASP A 40 23.73 2.66 3.61
C ASP A 40 23.56 1.77 2.36
N GLY A 41 23.46 2.38 1.17
CA GLY A 41 23.29 1.72 -0.11
C GLY A 41 21.86 1.38 -0.47
N LYS A 42 20.87 1.70 0.37
CA LYS A 42 19.46 1.57 0.05
C LYS A 42 19.02 2.61 -0.98
N VAL A 43 17.92 2.32 -1.66
CA VAL A 43 17.42 3.16 -2.76
C VAL A 43 15.96 3.53 -2.51
N LEU A 44 15.69 4.82 -2.42
CA LEU A 44 14.34 5.35 -2.42
C LEU A 44 13.85 5.53 -3.85
N VAL A 45 12.66 5.03 -4.15
CA VAL A 45 12.03 5.12 -5.48
C VAL A 45 10.67 5.79 -5.33
N GLY A 46 10.43 6.84 -6.11
CA GLY A 46 9.18 7.59 -6.12
C GLY A 46 8.57 7.68 -7.51
N GLY A 47 7.22 7.72 -7.56
CA GLY A 47 6.53 7.74 -8.84
C GLY A 47 5.02 7.90 -8.74
N SER A 48 4.32 7.48 -9.80
CA SER A 48 2.86 7.40 -9.85
C SER A 48 2.35 5.96 -9.68
N PHE A 49 3.20 5.04 -9.27
CA PHE A 49 2.82 3.64 -9.08
C PHE A 49 1.94 3.47 -7.85
N TYR A 50 1.04 2.49 -7.91
CA TYR A 50 0.21 2.05 -6.79
C TYR A 50 0.80 0.79 -6.15
N LYS A 51 1.37 -0.10 -6.99
CA LYS A 51 2.05 -1.33 -6.55
C LYS A 51 3.52 -1.31 -6.93
N PHE A 52 4.31 -1.97 -6.10
CA PHE A 52 5.69 -2.33 -6.39
C PHE A 52 5.89 -3.81 -6.06
N SER A 53 6.31 -4.61 -7.05
CA SER A 53 6.48 -6.08 -6.91
C SER A 53 5.25 -6.75 -6.26
N GLU A 54 4.06 -6.46 -6.78
CA GLU A 54 2.74 -6.92 -6.32
C GLU A 54 2.29 -6.39 -4.94
N MET A 55 3.16 -5.75 -4.18
CA MET A 55 2.78 -5.12 -2.90
C MET A 55 2.24 -3.71 -3.11
N ILE A 56 1.19 -3.34 -2.39
CA ILE A 56 0.65 -1.96 -2.39
C ILE A 56 1.67 -1.03 -1.75
N ARG A 57 2.17 -0.08 -2.56
CA ARG A 57 3.20 0.92 -2.20
C ARG A 57 2.92 2.24 -2.90
N PRO A 58 1.83 2.96 -2.56
CA PRO A 58 1.43 4.13 -3.32
C PRO A 58 2.49 5.23 -3.29
N GLY A 59 3.08 5.47 -4.45
CA GLY A 59 3.98 6.58 -4.74
C GLY A 59 5.40 6.46 -4.21
N ILE A 60 5.70 5.62 -3.20
CA ILE A 60 7.04 5.53 -2.62
C ILE A 60 7.37 4.12 -2.12
N VAL A 61 8.63 3.72 -2.32
CA VAL A 61 9.20 2.48 -1.76
C VAL A 61 10.68 2.69 -1.45
N ARG A 62 11.20 2.00 -0.45
CA ARG A 62 12.64 1.85 -0.22
C ARG A 62 13.07 0.43 -0.58
N LEU A 63 14.18 0.33 -1.32
CA LEU A 63 14.76 -0.93 -1.74
C LEU A 63 16.08 -1.17 -1.01
N ASN A 64 16.37 -2.41 -0.74
CA ASN A 64 17.68 -2.89 -0.32
C ASN A 64 18.70 -2.76 -1.47
N PRO A 65 20.02 -2.84 -1.22
CA PRO A 65 21.04 -2.79 -2.24
C PRO A 65 20.93 -3.87 -3.34
N ASN A 66 20.21 -4.96 -3.07
CA ASN A 66 19.92 -6.03 -4.03
C ASN A 66 18.60 -5.82 -4.81
N GLY A 67 17.91 -4.70 -4.59
CA GLY A 67 16.65 -4.36 -5.27
C GLY A 67 15.39 -4.90 -4.62
N THR A 68 15.47 -5.75 -3.61
CA THR A 68 14.28 -6.21 -2.87
C THR A 68 13.68 -5.08 -2.04
N ILE A 69 12.37 -5.13 -1.79
CA ILE A 69 11.71 -4.15 -0.91
C ILE A 69 12.33 -4.26 0.49
N ASP A 70 12.66 -3.10 1.07
CA ASP A 70 13.16 -3.02 2.43
C ASP A 70 11.99 -3.04 3.44
N PRO A 71 11.86 -4.08 4.27
CA PRO A 71 10.77 -4.20 5.24
C PRO A 71 11.01 -3.34 6.49
N THR A 72 12.19 -2.73 6.64
CA THR A 72 12.55 -1.97 7.84
C THR A 72 12.05 -0.52 7.84
N ILE A 73 11.28 -0.11 6.81
CA ILE A 73 10.59 1.17 6.77
C ILE A 73 9.14 0.99 6.35
N ASN A 74 8.24 1.65 7.06
CA ASN A 74 6.82 1.64 6.74
C ASN A 74 6.34 3.05 6.38
N PHE A 75 6.01 3.26 5.10
CA PHE A 75 5.42 4.49 4.60
C PHE A 75 3.88 4.55 4.80
N GLY A 76 3.32 3.59 5.54
CA GLY A 76 1.88 3.51 5.78
C GLY A 76 1.08 3.30 4.49
N SER A 77 -0.03 4.03 4.34
CA SER A 77 -0.84 4.00 3.13
C SER A 77 -0.24 4.78 1.95
N GLY A 78 0.95 5.35 2.09
CA GLY A 78 1.65 6.08 1.03
C GLY A 78 0.99 7.39 0.63
N PHE A 79 1.11 7.74 -0.64
CA PHE A 79 0.61 8.99 -1.23
C PHE A 79 -0.65 8.77 -2.07
N ASN A 80 -1.59 9.73 -2.05
CA ASN A 80 -2.77 9.72 -2.94
C ASN A 80 -2.49 10.28 -4.34
N GLY A 81 -1.24 10.64 -4.64
CA GLY A 81 -0.83 11.23 -5.91
C GLY A 81 0.61 10.93 -6.26
N THR A 82 1.15 11.66 -7.22
CA THR A 82 2.47 11.39 -7.80
C THR A 82 3.60 11.96 -6.96
N VAL A 83 4.59 11.13 -6.64
CA VAL A 83 5.89 11.56 -6.10
C VAL A 83 6.82 11.90 -7.26
N GLN A 84 7.27 13.15 -7.34
CA GLN A 84 8.09 13.68 -8.42
C GLN A 84 9.54 13.95 -8.02
N ARG A 85 9.78 14.14 -6.73
CA ARG A 85 11.11 14.43 -6.17
C ARG A 85 11.26 13.72 -4.84
N ILE A 86 12.45 13.17 -4.63
CA ILE A 86 12.89 12.64 -3.35
C ILE A 86 14.30 13.16 -3.11
N HIS A 87 14.52 13.69 -1.92
CA HIS A 87 15.83 14.09 -1.44
C HIS A 87 16.03 13.56 -0.03
N GLU A 88 17.08 12.79 0.16
CA GLU A 88 17.46 12.27 1.47
C GLU A 88 18.50 13.19 2.09
N GLN A 89 18.33 13.53 3.36
CA GLN A 89 19.22 14.41 4.10
C GLN A 89 19.92 13.64 5.23
N ASN A 90 21.18 13.31 5.01
CA ASN A 90 22.11 12.76 6.01
C ASN A 90 21.65 11.49 6.74
N GLY A 91 20.80 10.67 6.12
CA GLY A 91 20.23 9.46 6.75
C GLY A 91 19.13 9.71 7.78
N GLU A 92 18.77 10.98 8.02
CA GLU A 92 17.82 11.36 9.08
C GLU A 92 16.42 11.64 8.56
N SER A 93 16.31 12.35 7.42
CA SER A 93 15.00 12.68 6.86
C SER A 93 14.94 12.50 5.34
N ILE A 94 13.72 12.27 4.87
CA ILE A 94 13.37 12.07 3.46
C ILE A 94 12.40 13.18 3.08
N HIS A 95 12.85 14.08 2.22
CA HIS A 95 12.04 15.17 1.69
C HIS A 95 11.37 14.70 0.40
N VAL A 96 10.05 14.74 0.36
CA VAL A 96 9.25 14.27 -0.77
C VAL A 96 8.41 15.40 -1.32
N GLY A 97 8.50 15.62 -2.63
CA GLY A 97 7.73 16.61 -3.35
C GLY A 97 6.98 16.01 -4.54
N GLY A 98 5.77 16.52 -4.82
CA GLY A 98 4.99 16.00 -5.94
C GLY A 98 3.57 16.53 -6.03
N GLY A 99 2.76 15.88 -6.88
CA GLY A 99 1.35 16.20 -7.10
C GLY A 99 0.43 15.39 -6.20
N PHE A 100 0.58 15.50 -4.90
CA PHE A 100 -0.24 14.81 -3.90
C PHE A 100 -0.85 15.80 -2.90
N SER A 101 -1.90 15.41 -2.22
CA SER A 101 -2.54 16.18 -1.15
C SER A 101 -2.68 15.43 0.17
N ILE A 102 -2.41 14.11 0.16
CA ILE A 102 -2.48 13.24 1.34
C ILE A 102 -1.26 12.33 1.37
N TYR A 103 -0.67 12.17 2.54
CA TYR A 103 0.31 11.15 2.87
C TYR A 103 -0.12 10.40 4.13
N ASN A 104 -0.16 9.08 4.05
CA ASN A 104 -0.51 8.19 5.17
C ASN A 104 -1.80 8.63 5.92
N GLY A 105 -2.83 9.02 5.14
CA GLY A 105 -4.13 9.46 5.65
C GLY A 105 -4.19 10.92 6.16
N ASN A 106 -3.07 11.65 6.17
CA ASN A 106 -3.00 13.03 6.64
C ASN A 106 -2.83 14.01 5.48
N GLU A 107 -3.41 15.20 5.59
CA GLU A 107 -3.21 16.27 4.61
C GLU A 107 -1.75 16.67 4.52
N SER A 108 -1.23 16.70 3.29
CA SER A 108 0.16 17.04 2.98
C SER A 108 0.25 17.58 1.56
N LEU A 109 0.08 18.89 1.40
CA LEU A 109 0.01 19.53 0.09
C LEU A 109 1.39 19.62 -0.57
N ASN A 110 1.61 18.79 -1.58
CA ASN A 110 2.76 18.84 -2.51
C ASN A 110 4.16 18.63 -1.91
N TYR A 111 4.30 18.63 -0.59
CA TYR A 111 5.58 18.45 0.09
C TYR A 111 5.38 17.85 1.48
N ILE A 112 6.29 16.96 1.86
CA ILE A 112 6.37 16.42 3.21
C ILE A 112 7.83 16.06 3.53
N GLU A 113 8.20 16.23 4.79
CA GLU A 113 9.39 15.67 5.39
C GLU A 113 9.00 14.43 6.20
N ILE A 114 9.60 13.29 5.84
CA ILE A 114 9.41 12.00 6.51
C ILE A 114 10.70 11.70 7.26
N TYR A 115 10.62 11.49 8.54
CA TYR A 115 11.78 11.04 9.29
C TYR A 115 12.09 9.60 8.91
N GLY A 116 13.27 9.40 8.36
CA GLY A 116 13.80 8.09 8.02
C GLY A 116 14.12 7.31 9.29
N GLY A 117 14.22 6.01 9.18
CA GLY A 117 14.55 5.16 10.31
C GLY A 117 14.19 3.70 10.05
N ILE A 118 14.44 2.89 11.05
CA ILE A 118 14.03 1.50 11.09
C ILE A 118 12.77 1.41 11.94
N THR A 119 11.70 0.85 11.38
CA THR A 119 10.49 0.52 12.11
C THR A 119 10.54 -0.96 12.45
N GLU A 120 10.82 -1.28 13.71
CA GLU A 120 10.98 -2.66 14.16
C GLU A 120 9.65 -3.33 14.51
N GLY A 121 9.66 -4.67 14.53
CA GLY A 121 8.56 -5.53 14.95
C GLY A 121 7.56 -5.87 13.85
N MET A 122 6.56 -6.68 14.22
CA MET A 122 5.53 -7.16 13.30
C MET A 122 4.43 -6.15 12.98
N GLY A 123 4.37 -5.04 13.72
CA GLY A 123 3.30 -4.06 13.57
C GLY A 123 1.94 -4.53 14.09
N LYS A 124 0.91 -3.73 13.79
CA LYS A 124 -0.50 -4.02 14.14
C LYS A 124 -1.37 -3.86 12.91
N LEU A 125 -2.35 -4.74 12.76
CA LEU A 125 -3.32 -4.70 11.67
C LEU A 125 -4.58 -3.95 12.12
N GLU A 126 -5.06 -3.06 11.27
CA GLU A 126 -6.27 -2.28 11.51
C GLU A 126 -6.96 -1.94 10.19
N PHE A 127 -8.22 -1.51 10.26
CA PHE A 127 -8.87 -0.89 9.12
C PHE A 127 -8.19 0.44 8.79
N MET A 128 -7.98 0.70 7.51
CA MET A 128 -7.38 1.95 7.05
C MET A 128 -8.33 3.14 7.27
N ASP A 129 -9.61 2.94 7.02
CA ASP A 129 -10.68 3.91 7.17
C ASP A 129 -11.75 3.37 8.13
N SER A 130 -12.41 4.26 8.84
CA SER A 130 -13.51 3.88 9.75
C SER A 130 -14.82 3.58 9.01
N VAL A 131 -14.96 4.11 7.80
CA VAL A 131 -16.14 3.93 6.93
C VAL A 131 -15.68 3.81 5.48
N TYR A 132 -16.27 2.88 4.74
CA TYR A 132 -16.13 2.71 3.30
C TYR A 132 -17.49 2.92 2.66
N SER A 133 -17.61 3.87 1.73
CA SER A 133 -18.87 4.15 1.05
C SER A 133 -18.79 3.75 -0.41
N VAL A 134 -19.79 3.04 -0.88
CA VAL A 134 -19.95 2.66 -2.27
C VAL A 134 -21.36 3.04 -2.73
N PRO A 135 -21.53 3.48 -4.00
CA PRO A 135 -22.86 3.74 -4.52
C PRO A 135 -23.65 2.43 -4.67
N GLU A 136 -24.97 2.53 -4.50
CA GLU A 136 -25.92 1.48 -4.87
C GLU A 136 -25.71 1.10 -6.36
N GLY A 137 -25.77 -0.16 -6.69
CA GLY A 137 -25.42 -0.67 -8.04
C GLY A 137 -23.91 -0.85 -8.25
N GLY A 138 -23.07 -0.56 -7.27
CA GLY A 138 -21.68 -1.02 -7.24
C GLY A 138 -21.62 -2.53 -7.06
N THR A 139 -20.68 -3.20 -7.73
CA THR A 139 -20.54 -4.67 -7.60
C THR A 139 -19.69 -5.08 -6.40
N ASN A 140 -18.86 -4.18 -5.89
CA ASN A 140 -17.90 -4.48 -4.82
C ASN A 140 -17.67 -3.28 -3.92
N ALA A 141 -17.54 -3.54 -2.62
CA ALA A 141 -16.91 -2.64 -1.66
C ALA A 141 -15.45 -3.06 -1.44
N VAL A 142 -14.51 -2.14 -1.63
CA VAL A 142 -13.09 -2.37 -1.36
C VAL A 142 -12.75 -1.88 0.03
N VAL A 143 -12.46 -2.82 0.93
CA VAL A 143 -12.03 -2.57 2.30
C VAL A 143 -10.51 -2.64 2.35
N ARG A 144 -9.85 -1.64 2.93
CA ARG A 144 -8.40 -1.62 3.06
C ARG A 144 -7.98 -1.90 4.49
N LEU A 145 -7.11 -2.88 4.64
CA LEU A 145 -6.41 -3.15 5.88
C LEU A 145 -5.01 -2.55 5.80
N ILE A 146 -4.55 -1.96 6.88
CA ILE A 146 -3.22 -1.38 6.98
C ILE A 146 -2.46 -2.00 8.15
N ARG A 147 -1.16 -2.23 7.93
CA ARG A 147 -0.21 -2.66 8.95
C ARG A 147 0.59 -1.46 9.42
N ARG A 148 0.36 -1.01 10.64
CA ARG A 148 1.08 0.12 11.24
C ARG A 148 2.23 -0.36 12.12
N GLY A 149 3.28 0.43 12.19
CA GLY A 149 4.51 0.07 12.87
C GLY A 149 5.41 -0.79 11.99
N GLY A 150 6.07 -1.81 12.54
CA GLY A 150 7.01 -2.66 11.80
C GLY A 150 6.37 -3.51 10.72
N LEU A 151 7.19 -3.93 9.76
CA LEU A 151 6.81 -4.81 8.66
C LEU A 151 7.62 -6.11 8.65
N ASN A 152 8.35 -6.38 9.73
CA ASN A 152 9.14 -7.60 9.85
C ASN A 152 8.22 -8.80 10.04
N ASP A 153 8.64 -9.94 9.51
CA ASP A 153 7.91 -11.20 9.53
C ASP A 153 6.51 -11.11 8.88
N SER A 154 5.80 -12.20 8.84
CA SER A 154 4.41 -12.26 8.43
C SER A 154 3.47 -12.12 9.64
N VAL A 155 2.29 -11.55 9.43
CA VAL A 155 1.24 -11.44 10.43
C VAL A 155 -0.12 -11.75 9.83
N THR A 156 -0.96 -12.41 10.58
CA THR A 156 -2.28 -12.85 10.14
C THR A 156 -3.36 -12.19 10.99
N THR A 157 -4.51 -11.90 10.38
CA THR A 157 -5.75 -11.51 11.06
C THR A 157 -6.93 -12.18 10.37
N ARG A 158 -8.06 -12.23 11.04
CA ARG A 158 -9.32 -12.69 10.45
C ARG A 158 -10.24 -11.50 10.25
N ILE A 159 -10.75 -11.32 9.02
CA ILE A 159 -11.78 -10.34 8.71
C ILE A 159 -13.12 -11.04 8.49
N ALA A 160 -14.17 -10.49 9.10
CA ALA A 160 -15.52 -10.97 8.88
C ALA A 160 -16.52 -9.81 8.76
N THR A 161 -17.52 -10.00 7.90
CA THR A 161 -18.73 -9.17 7.93
C THR A 161 -19.60 -9.56 9.13
N GLN A 162 -20.33 -8.58 9.65
CA GLN A 162 -21.34 -8.78 10.69
C GLN A 162 -22.52 -7.85 10.41
N ILE A 163 -23.66 -8.15 11.03
CA ILE A 163 -24.81 -7.23 10.97
C ILE A 163 -24.39 -5.90 11.59
N SER A 164 -24.64 -4.82 10.88
CA SER A 164 -24.37 -3.48 11.39
C SER A 164 -25.25 -3.19 12.62
N LEU A 165 -24.72 -2.38 13.51
CA LEU A 165 -25.48 -1.85 14.65
C LEU A 165 -26.16 -0.51 14.34
N GLU A 166 -26.00 0.00 13.12
CA GLU A 166 -26.65 1.21 12.61
C GLU A 166 -28.14 0.97 12.33
N ASP A 167 -28.89 2.05 12.15
CA ASP A 167 -30.35 2.01 12.02
C ASP A 167 -30.87 1.26 10.77
N THR A 168 -30.05 1.15 9.73
CA THR A 168 -30.39 0.45 8.48
C THR A 168 -29.30 -0.58 8.13
N PRO A 169 -29.32 -1.76 8.75
CA PRO A 169 -28.35 -2.80 8.46
C PRO A 169 -28.68 -3.51 7.13
N ALA A 170 -27.69 -3.65 6.25
CA ALA A 170 -27.77 -4.52 5.08
C ALA A 170 -27.94 -5.99 5.48
N VAL A 171 -28.74 -6.72 4.73
CA VAL A 171 -29.10 -8.12 5.02
C VAL A 171 -28.13 -9.08 4.32
N PRO A 172 -27.43 -9.93 5.07
CA PRO A 172 -26.54 -10.92 4.47
C PRO A 172 -27.24 -11.81 3.44
N VAL A 173 -26.56 -12.08 2.31
CA VAL A 173 -27.03 -12.92 1.18
C VAL A 173 -28.10 -12.25 0.31
N ILE A 174 -28.74 -11.17 0.78
CA ILE A 174 -29.67 -10.36 -0.01
C ILE A 174 -28.86 -9.17 -0.62
N ASP A 175 -28.24 -8.36 0.21
CA ASP A 175 -27.56 -7.11 -0.20
C ASP A 175 -26.07 -7.28 -0.39
N TYR A 176 -25.47 -8.30 0.22
CA TYR A 176 -24.04 -8.59 0.09
C TYR A 176 -23.71 -10.06 0.34
N THR A 177 -22.57 -10.51 -0.19
CA THR A 177 -22.00 -11.82 0.12
C THR A 177 -21.18 -11.74 1.41
N PRO A 178 -21.57 -12.43 2.48
CA PRO A 178 -20.80 -12.43 3.73
C PRO A 178 -19.39 -12.98 3.52
N ILE A 179 -18.43 -12.35 4.17
CA ILE A 179 -17.05 -12.84 4.23
C ILE A 179 -16.67 -13.23 5.67
N ASP A 180 -15.86 -14.26 5.79
CA ASP A 180 -15.21 -14.68 7.03
C ASP A 180 -13.93 -15.42 6.65
N GLN A 181 -12.82 -14.70 6.58
CA GLN A 181 -11.57 -15.21 6.01
C GLN A 181 -10.34 -14.76 6.78
N GLU A 182 -9.32 -15.57 6.73
CA GLU A 182 -7.98 -15.24 7.20
C GLU A 182 -7.25 -14.39 6.16
N VAL A 183 -6.55 -13.37 6.63
CA VAL A 183 -5.76 -12.45 5.81
C VAL A 183 -4.33 -12.45 6.30
N LEU A 184 -3.43 -12.99 5.48
CA LEU A 184 -1.99 -13.00 5.73
C LEU A 184 -1.35 -11.75 5.14
N PHE A 185 -0.62 -11.00 5.95
CA PHE A 185 0.33 -9.97 5.52
C PHE A 185 1.73 -10.58 5.52
N SER A 186 2.36 -10.62 4.37
CA SER A 186 3.75 -11.05 4.24
C SER A 186 4.72 -10.01 4.81
N GLU A 187 5.97 -10.41 5.02
CA GLU A 187 7.03 -9.47 5.36
C GLU A 187 7.10 -8.33 4.33
N GLY A 188 7.23 -7.10 4.82
CA GLY A 188 7.24 -5.91 3.98
C GLY A 188 5.86 -5.47 3.49
N GLU A 189 4.80 -6.22 3.67
CA GLU A 189 3.46 -5.85 3.20
C GLU A 189 2.77 -4.92 4.19
N ALA A 190 2.40 -3.71 3.73
CA ALA A 190 1.82 -2.66 4.59
C ALA A 190 0.31 -2.46 4.38
N VAL A 191 -0.22 -2.77 3.20
CA VAL A 191 -1.63 -2.56 2.86
C VAL A 191 -2.17 -3.75 2.09
N LYS A 192 -3.41 -4.15 2.39
CA LYS A 192 -4.18 -5.14 1.65
C LYS A 192 -5.58 -4.65 1.34
N GLU A 193 -6.05 -5.00 0.16
CA GLU A 193 -7.43 -4.76 -0.27
C GLU A 193 -8.23 -6.05 -0.17
N ILE A 194 -9.38 -5.97 0.48
CA ILE A 194 -10.35 -7.04 0.64
C ILE A 194 -11.63 -6.59 -0.06
N MET A 195 -12.17 -7.43 -0.92
CA MET A 195 -13.43 -7.15 -1.61
C MET A 195 -14.60 -7.81 -0.88
N VAL A 196 -15.64 -7.02 -0.62
CA VAL A 196 -16.96 -7.48 -0.22
C VAL A 196 -17.86 -7.35 -1.43
N LEU A 197 -18.38 -8.46 -1.92
CA LEU A 197 -19.31 -8.46 -3.07
C LEU A 197 -20.67 -7.92 -2.64
N LEU A 198 -21.17 -6.93 -3.37
CA LEU A 198 -22.51 -6.37 -3.20
C LEU A 198 -23.48 -7.07 -4.17
N ILE A 199 -24.73 -7.18 -3.78
CA ILE A 199 -25.80 -7.79 -4.56
C ILE A 199 -26.81 -6.69 -4.87
N ASP A 200 -27.01 -6.39 -6.15
CA ASP A 200 -28.03 -5.46 -6.64
C ASP A 200 -29.31 -6.26 -6.91
N ASP A 201 -30.31 -6.11 -6.07
CA ASP A 201 -31.61 -6.78 -6.18
C ASP A 201 -32.66 -5.92 -6.90
N LYS A 202 -32.32 -4.69 -7.29
CA LYS A 202 -33.16 -3.67 -7.96
C LYS A 202 -34.32 -3.12 -7.11
N GLU A 203 -34.37 -3.40 -5.83
CA GLU A 203 -35.22 -2.70 -4.91
C GLU A 203 -34.67 -1.26 -4.71
N VAL A 204 -35.58 -0.30 -4.52
CA VAL A 204 -35.15 1.08 -4.23
C VAL A 204 -35.06 1.21 -2.72
N GLU A 205 -33.88 1.09 -2.21
CA GLU A 205 -33.59 1.14 -0.79
C GLU A 205 -32.86 2.44 -0.41
N GLY A 206 -32.81 2.73 0.86
CA GLY A 206 -32.00 3.83 1.39
C GLY A 206 -30.53 3.40 1.59
N ASN A 207 -29.72 4.30 2.16
CA ASN A 207 -28.36 3.92 2.55
C ASN A 207 -28.40 2.82 3.60
N GLU A 208 -27.66 1.75 3.33
CA GLU A 208 -27.51 0.61 4.22
C GLU A 208 -26.07 0.45 4.71
N SER A 209 -25.89 -0.29 5.78
CA SER A 209 -24.58 -0.46 6.39
C SER A 209 -24.23 -1.92 6.67
N ILE A 210 -23.01 -2.30 6.33
CA ILE A 210 -22.41 -3.59 6.62
C ILE A 210 -21.38 -3.41 7.74
N GLY A 211 -21.54 -4.14 8.83
CA GLY A 211 -20.55 -4.17 9.90
C GLY A 211 -19.33 -5.01 9.48
N LEU A 212 -18.15 -4.56 9.86
CA LEU A 212 -16.89 -5.28 9.66
C LEU A 212 -16.16 -5.45 10.99
N ARG A 213 -15.49 -6.57 11.17
CA ARG A 213 -14.63 -6.81 12.34
C ARG A 213 -13.32 -7.45 11.94
N LEU A 214 -12.27 -7.11 12.70
CA LEU A 214 -11.00 -7.85 12.73
C LEU A 214 -10.92 -8.63 14.03
N SER A 215 -10.30 -9.80 13.98
CA SER A 215 -9.97 -10.63 15.14
C SER A 215 -8.64 -11.35 14.92
N ASP A 216 -7.93 -11.60 16.01
CA ASP A 216 -6.69 -12.38 16.02
C ASP A 216 -6.99 -13.88 15.89
#